data_1b6eaa60b0be0944f70dd6cd1dc4335b
#
_entry.id   1b6eaa60b0be0944f70dd6cd1dc4335b
#
_cell.length_a   1.000
_cell.length_b   1.000
_cell.length_c   1.000
_cell.angle_alpha   90.00
_cell.angle_beta   90.00
_cell.angle_gamma   90.00
#
_symmetry.space_group_name_H-M   'P 1'
#
loop_
_entity.id
_entity.type
_entity.pdbx_description
1 polymer ?
#
loop_
_entity_poly.entity_id
_entity_poly.type
_entity_poly.pdbx_seq_one_letter_code
_entity_poly.pdbx_strand_id
1 'polypeptide(L)'
;MEGFKSLINYLSNPTILFTAVLVGFPFVFPPTNWFYKVHRKLGIDKLWTKKGLLIMTAVTVAFFIFGLGDDNFKKIVLKPDNVPISGLIILLIFFTWLSLSQAYKNDKRIDEGKPVDEHYEAPNDKVLVWPDLVYVELISLILFSAFMLIWSIGLPAPLEEPANPSESPNPAKAPWYFLGLQEMLVYFDPWYAGVVLPTF
;
A
#
# COMPACT_ATOMS: atom_id res chain seq x y z
N MET A 1 -4.76 22.90 15.41
CA MET A 1 -3.98 21.62 15.28
C MET A 1 -4.45 20.55 16.28
N GLU A 2 -4.75 20.89 17.52
CA GLU A 2 -5.18 19.90 18.55
C GLU A 2 -6.48 19.15 18.20
N GLY A 3 -7.49 19.83 17.66
CA GLY A 3 -8.74 19.16 17.24
C GLY A 3 -8.56 18.15 16.11
N PHE A 4 -7.65 18.44 15.16
CA PHE A 4 -7.32 17.52 14.07
C PHE A 4 -6.56 16.29 14.59
N LYS A 5 -5.61 16.48 15.51
CA LYS A 5 -4.92 15.36 16.18
C LYS A 5 -5.88 14.49 16.99
N SER A 6 -6.80 15.11 17.73
CA SER A 6 -7.83 14.39 18.48
C SER A 6 -8.72 13.53 17.57
N LEU A 7 -9.12 14.07 16.42
CA LEU A 7 -9.90 13.33 15.43
C LEU A 7 -9.12 12.16 14.85
N ILE A 8 -7.85 12.36 14.48
CA ILE A 8 -7.01 11.28 13.95
C ILE A 8 -6.81 10.20 15.01
N ASN A 9 -6.48 10.57 16.24
CA ASN A 9 -6.31 9.62 17.33
C ASN A 9 -7.59 8.82 17.61
N TYR A 10 -8.76 9.46 17.54
CA TYR A 10 -10.04 8.78 17.68
C TYR A 10 -10.28 7.78 16.55
N LEU A 11 -10.08 8.19 15.28
CA LEU A 11 -10.26 7.34 14.11
C LEU A 11 -9.22 6.21 14.04
N SER A 12 -8.03 6.43 14.57
CA SER A 12 -6.94 5.43 14.65
C SER A 12 -7.10 4.45 15.81
N ASN A 13 -8.13 4.62 16.66
CA ASN A 13 -8.43 3.62 17.66
C ASN A 13 -8.68 2.27 16.99
N PRO A 14 -7.98 1.18 17.37
CA PRO A 14 -8.06 -0.11 16.68
C PRO A 14 -9.50 -0.61 16.50
N THR A 15 -10.34 -0.48 17.52
CA THR A 15 -11.74 -0.90 17.45
C THR A 15 -12.51 -0.14 16.36
N ILE A 16 -12.32 1.18 16.27
CA ILE A 16 -13.01 2.03 15.29
C ILE A 16 -12.46 1.77 13.91
N LEU A 17 -11.13 1.78 13.76
CA LEU A 17 -10.46 1.60 12.47
C LEU A 17 -10.81 0.24 11.85
N PHE A 18 -10.62 -0.85 12.59
CA PHE A 18 -10.90 -2.19 12.06
C PHE A 18 -12.39 -2.41 11.79
N THR A 19 -13.28 -1.90 12.64
CA THR A 19 -14.71 -1.97 12.38
C THR A 19 -15.08 -1.19 11.11
N ALA A 20 -14.57 0.03 10.96
CA ALA A 20 -14.82 0.85 9.77
C ALA A 20 -14.27 0.19 8.49
N VAL A 21 -13.08 -0.41 8.55
CA VAL A 21 -12.49 -1.14 7.43
C VAL A 21 -13.31 -2.38 7.08
N LEU A 22 -13.64 -3.22 8.06
CA LEU A 22 -14.43 -4.46 7.84
C LEU A 22 -15.82 -4.15 7.28
N VAL A 23 -16.50 -3.14 7.81
CA VAL A 23 -17.83 -2.74 7.33
C VAL A 23 -17.74 -2.02 5.99
N GLY A 24 -16.75 -1.16 5.79
CA GLY A 24 -16.57 -0.37 4.58
C GLY A 24 -16.04 -1.16 3.38
N PHE A 25 -15.23 -2.19 3.63
CA PHE A 25 -14.57 -2.98 2.59
C PHE A 25 -15.51 -3.51 1.51
N PRO A 26 -16.65 -4.17 1.82
CA PRO A 26 -17.55 -4.70 0.80
C PRO A 26 -18.28 -3.61 0.00
N PHE A 27 -18.31 -2.37 0.47
CA PHE A 27 -18.85 -1.24 -0.29
C PHE A 27 -17.82 -0.66 -1.26
N VAL A 28 -16.54 -0.74 -0.93
CA VAL A 28 -15.45 -0.31 -1.81
C VAL A 28 -15.14 -1.41 -2.84
N PHE A 29 -15.12 -2.66 -2.41
CA PHE A 29 -14.86 -3.87 -3.21
C PHE A 29 -16.11 -4.76 -3.20
N PRO A 30 -17.10 -4.49 -4.04
CA PRO A 30 -18.41 -5.14 -3.96
C PRO A 30 -18.35 -6.64 -4.29
N PRO A 31 -18.60 -7.55 -3.33
CA PRO A 31 -18.53 -8.99 -3.56
C PRO A 31 -19.80 -9.55 -4.22
N THR A 32 -20.90 -8.80 -4.20
CA THR A 32 -22.18 -9.22 -4.79
C THR A 32 -22.88 -8.07 -5.51
N ASN A 33 -23.86 -8.42 -6.36
CA ASN A 33 -24.66 -7.44 -7.10
C ASN A 33 -25.37 -6.42 -6.21
N TRP A 34 -25.73 -6.78 -4.97
CA TRP A 34 -26.35 -5.85 -4.04
C TRP A 34 -25.35 -4.77 -3.59
N PHE A 35 -24.17 -5.18 -3.16
CA PHE A 35 -23.09 -4.24 -2.80
C PHE A 35 -22.68 -3.38 -3.98
N TYR A 36 -22.63 -3.95 -5.19
CA TYR A 36 -22.33 -3.19 -6.41
C TYR A 36 -23.37 -2.10 -6.69
N LYS A 37 -24.68 -2.39 -6.53
CA LYS A 37 -25.73 -1.38 -6.67
C LYS A 37 -25.58 -0.25 -5.63
N VAL A 38 -25.25 -0.60 -4.39
CA VAL A 38 -25.02 0.38 -3.32
C VAL A 38 -23.76 1.21 -3.60
N HIS A 39 -22.68 0.57 -4.03
CA HIS A 39 -21.42 1.20 -4.45
C HIS A 39 -21.68 2.29 -5.50
N ARG A 40 -22.42 1.98 -6.55
CA ARG A 40 -22.81 2.96 -7.58
C ARG A 40 -23.75 4.04 -7.06
N LYS A 41 -24.72 3.67 -6.23
CA LYS A 41 -25.66 4.65 -5.63
C LYS A 41 -24.96 5.68 -4.74
N LEU A 42 -23.93 5.26 -4.02
CA LEU A 42 -23.10 6.12 -3.19
C LEU A 42 -22.07 6.93 -4.00
N GLY A 43 -21.90 6.60 -5.30
CA GLY A 43 -20.94 7.26 -6.17
C GLY A 43 -19.48 6.92 -5.86
N ILE A 44 -19.23 5.78 -5.20
CA ILE A 44 -17.88 5.28 -4.90
C ILE A 44 -17.14 4.94 -6.21
N ASP A 45 -17.86 4.50 -7.22
CA ASP A 45 -17.36 4.26 -8.57
C ASP A 45 -16.64 5.49 -9.18
N LYS A 46 -17.03 6.70 -8.79
CA LYS A 46 -16.40 7.95 -9.25
C LYS A 46 -14.98 8.13 -8.72
N LEU A 47 -14.62 7.47 -7.63
CA LEU A 47 -13.24 7.45 -7.12
C LEU A 47 -12.27 6.81 -8.12
N TRP A 48 -12.76 5.91 -8.96
CA TRP A 48 -11.95 5.19 -9.96
C TRP A 48 -11.78 5.96 -11.27
N THR A 49 -12.27 7.19 -11.33
CA THR A 49 -12.04 8.12 -12.44
C THR A 49 -10.73 8.89 -12.26
N LYS A 50 -10.24 9.54 -13.34
CA LYS A 50 -9.06 10.44 -13.25
C LYS A 50 -9.26 11.59 -12.25
N LYS A 51 -10.51 12.10 -12.11
CA LYS A 51 -10.84 13.11 -11.10
C LYS A 51 -10.75 12.54 -9.68
N GLY A 52 -11.21 11.30 -9.50
CA GLY A 52 -11.07 10.59 -8.24
C GLY A 52 -9.61 10.39 -7.83
N LEU A 53 -8.75 9.99 -8.77
CA LEU A 53 -7.29 9.90 -8.52
C LEU A 53 -6.73 11.23 -8.03
N LEU A 54 -7.07 12.32 -8.73
CA LEU A 54 -6.58 13.66 -8.35
C LEU A 54 -7.00 14.02 -6.93
N ILE A 55 -8.25 13.74 -6.56
CA ILE A 55 -8.77 14.00 -5.20
C ILE A 55 -8.04 13.13 -4.18
N MET A 56 -7.92 11.81 -4.42
CA MET A 56 -7.19 10.91 -3.52
C MET A 56 -5.75 11.33 -3.33
N THR A 57 -5.06 11.67 -4.42
CA THR A 57 -3.68 12.17 -4.38
C THR A 57 -3.59 13.49 -3.61
N ALA A 58 -4.49 14.43 -3.86
CA ALA A 58 -4.51 15.71 -3.17
C ALA A 58 -4.75 15.54 -1.65
N VAL A 59 -5.67 14.66 -1.26
CA VAL A 59 -5.94 14.34 0.15
C VAL A 59 -4.71 13.69 0.80
N THR A 60 -4.07 12.72 0.13
CA THR A 60 -2.87 12.07 0.64
C THR A 60 -1.72 13.06 0.80
N VAL A 61 -1.46 13.90 -0.20
CA VAL A 61 -0.42 14.93 -0.13
C VAL A 61 -0.72 15.94 0.98
N ALA A 62 -1.96 16.40 1.09
CA ALA A 62 -2.37 17.31 2.16
C ALA A 62 -2.16 16.66 3.55
N PHE A 63 -2.54 15.40 3.72
CA PHE A 63 -2.29 14.66 4.97
C PHE A 63 -0.81 14.64 5.36
N PHE A 64 0.08 14.32 4.42
CA PHE A 64 1.52 14.34 4.68
C PHE A 64 2.04 15.74 4.97
N ILE A 65 1.63 16.77 4.21
CA ILE A 65 2.07 18.16 4.44
C ILE A 65 1.64 18.63 5.85
N PHE A 66 0.38 18.39 6.22
CA PHE A 66 -0.10 18.75 7.57
C PHE A 66 0.55 17.92 8.66
N GLY A 67 0.73 16.62 8.41
CA GLY A 67 1.38 15.71 9.35
C GLY A 67 2.84 16.07 9.63
N LEU A 68 3.60 16.45 8.59
CA LEU A 68 5.00 16.87 8.74
C LEU A 68 5.19 18.15 9.58
N GLY A 69 4.13 18.91 9.83
CA GLY A 69 4.11 20.00 10.80
C GLY A 69 4.10 19.54 12.25
N ASP A 70 3.90 18.26 12.52
CA ASP A 70 3.98 17.66 13.87
C ASP A 70 5.33 16.97 14.06
N ASP A 71 6.05 17.32 15.12
CA ASP A 71 7.41 16.80 15.38
C ASP A 71 7.43 15.28 15.59
N ASN A 72 6.40 14.71 16.20
CA ASN A 72 6.33 13.27 16.43
C ASN A 72 6.06 12.53 15.12
N PHE A 73 5.09 13.00 14.34
CA PHE A 73 4.79 12.43 13.01
C PHE A 73 6.01 12.52 12.08
N LYS A 74 6.69 13.68 12.07
CA LYS A 74 7.89 13.90 11.27
C LYS A 74 9.00 12.92 11.63
N LYS A 75 9.28 12.72 12.93
CA LYS A 75 10.30 11.77 13.43
C LYS A 75 9.98 10.33 13.02
N ILE A 76 8.68 9.95 12.97
CA ILE A 76 8.27 8.60 12.58
C ILE A 76 8.39 8.42 11.07
N VAL A 77 7.82 9.33 10.29
CA VAL A 77 7.73 9.18 8.82
C VAL A 77 9.10 9.31 8.14
N LEU A 78 9.96 10.20 8.65
CA LEU A 78 11.29 10.43 8.09
C LEU A 78 12.37 9.49 8.66
N LYS A 79 12.02 8.58 9.54
CA LYS A 79 12.94 7.54 9.98
C LYS A 79 13.33 6.67 8.78
N PRO A 80 14.64 6.37 8.55
CA PRO A 80 15.11 5.70 7.35
C PRO A 80 14.38 4.40 6.99
N ASP A 81 14.00 3.61 7.98
CA ASP A 81 13.23 2.36 7.82
C ASP A 81 11.74 2.60 7.49
N ASN A 82 11.17 3.77 7.84
CA ASN A 82 9.77 4.11 7.59
C ASN A 82 9.55 4.86 6.26
N VAL A 83 10.59 5.48 5.69
CA VAL A 83 10.47 6.19 4.40
C VAL A 83 9.99 5.28 3.27
N PRO A 84 10.54 4.06 3.06
CA PRO A 84 10.04 3.12 2.07
C PRO A 84 8.58 2.73 2.31
N ILE A 85 8.18 2.57 3.58
CA ILE A 85 6.79 2.20 3.95
C ILE A 85 5.82 3.33 3.62
N SER A 86 6.21 4.58 3.88
CA SER A 86 5.41 5.75 3.48
C SER A 86 5.26 5.84 1.96
N GLY A 87 6.33 5.55 1.22
CA GLY A 87 6.30 5.43 -0.24
C GLY A 87 5.39 4.30 -0.73
N LEU A 88 5.42 3.14 -0.06
CA LEU A 88 4.57 2.00 -0.37
C LEU A 88 3.08 2.34 -0.24
N ILE A 89 2.67 3.12 0.75
CA ILE A 89 1.28 3.56 0.92
C ILE A 89 0.82 4.33 -0.33
N ILE A 90 1.64 5.25 -0.84
CA ILE A 90 1.33 6.03 -2.05
C ILE A 90 1.21 5.11 -3.27
N LEU A 91 2.12 4.16 -3.42
CA LEU A 91 2.09 3.18 -4.51
C LEU A 91 0.84 2.28 -4.42
N LEU A 92 0.47 1.81 -3.23
CA LEU A 92 -0.73 1.00 -3.02
C LEU A 92 -1.99 1.77 -3.43
N ILE A 93 -2.11 3.03 -3.05
CA ILE A 93 -3.25 3.87 -3.45
C ILE A 93 -3.30 4.00 -4.98
N PHE A 94 -2.16 4.27 -5.62
CA PHE A 94 -2.08 4.43 -7.07
C PHE A 94 -2.44 3.13 -7.81
N PHE A 95 -1.83 2.00 -7.45
CA PHE A 95 -2.07 0.73 -8.14
C PHE A 95 -3.47 0.17 -7.88
N THR A 96 -4.02 0.38 -6.68
CA THR A 96 -5.42 0.06 -6.39
C THR A 96 -6.35 0.88 -7.27
N TRP A 97 -6.10 2.19 -7.36
CA TRP A 97 -6.87 3.04 -8.27
C TRP A 97 -6.71 2.58 -9.73
N LEU A 98 -5.51 2.25 -10.19
CA LEU A 98 -5.26 1.82 -11.56
C LEU A 98 -6.09 0.56 -11.89
N SER A 99 -6.01 -0.46 -11.05
CA SER A 99 -6.78 -1.71 -11.21
C SER A 99 -8.28 -1.45 -11.24
N LEU A 100 -8.80 -0.72 -10.25
CA LEU A 100 -10.23 -0.44 -10.16
C LEU A 100 -10.73 0.55 -11.25
N SER A 101 -9.86 1.42 -11.78
CA SER A 101 -10.21 2.27 -12.91
C SER A 101 -10.38 1.47 -14.21
N GLN A 102 -9.60 0.41 -14.39
CA GLN A 102 -9.78 -0.52 -15.53
C GLN A 102 -11.09 -1.31 -15.37
N ALA A 103 -11.34 -1.85 -14.17
CA ALA A 103 -12.60 -2.52 -13.87
C ALA A 103 -13.81 -1.60 -14.11
N TYR A 104 -13.76 -0.36 -13.61
CA TYR A 104 -14.82 0.63 -13.82
C TYR A 104 -15.09 0.93 -15.31
N LYS A 105 -14.03 1.00 -16.14
CA LYS A 105 -14.19 1.20 -17.58
C LYS A 105 -14.86 -0.03 -18.24
N ASN A 106 -14.44 -1.23 -17.84
CA ASN A 106 -15.02 -2.46 -18.36
C ASN A 106 -16.48 -2.61 -17.96
N ASP A 107 -16.82 -2.33 -16.70
CA ASP A 107 -18.21 -2.32 -16.22
C ASP A 107 -19.10 -1.37 -17.04
N LYS A 108 -18.59 -0.16 -17.31
CA LYS A 108 -19.31 0.80 -18.14
C LYS A 108 -19.52 0.31 -19.58
N ARG A 109 -18.53 -0.37 -20.15
CA ARG A 109 -18.66 -0.97 -21.48
C ARG A 109 -19.69 -2.11 -21.49
N ILE A 110 -19.67 -2.96 -20.47
CA ILE A 110 -20.67 -4.03 -20.30
C ILE A 110 -22.08 -3.44 -20.19
N ASP A 111 -22.27 -2.39 -19.42
CA ASP A 111 -23.55 -1.67 -19.31
C ASP A 111 -24.03 -1.11 -20.67
N GLU A 112 -23.09 -0.71 -21.53
CA GLU A 112 -23.34 -0.23 -22.90
C GLU A 112 -23.50 -1.38 -23.93
N GLY A 113 -23.41 -2.63 -23.52
CA GLY A 113 -23.46 -3.81 -24.40
C GLY A 113 -22.21 -3.97 -25.28
N LYS A 114 -21.10 -3.36 -24.90
CA LYS A 114 -19.82 -3.43 -25.60
C LYS A 114 -18.92 -4.48 -24.96
N PRO A 115 -18.05 -5.15 -25.73
CA PRO A 115 -17.05 -6.04 -25.15
C PRO A 115 -16.03 -5.27 -24.31
N VAL A 116 -15.41 -5.94 -23.35
CA VAL A 116 -14.35 -5.41 -22.50
C VAL A 116 -13.10 -5.03 -23.32
N ASP A 117 -12.23 -4.17 -22.78
CA ASP A 117 -11.04 -3.69 -23.52
C ASP A 117 -10.11 -4.85 -23.90
N GLU A 118 -9.93 -5.81 -23.02
CA GLU A 118 -9.09 -7.01 -23.23
C GLU A 118 -9.52 -7.85 -24.44
N HIS A 119 -10.78 -7.77 -24.83
CA HIS A 119 -11.27 -8.45 -26.03
C HIS A 119 -10.61 -7.95 -27.32
N TYR A 120 -10.23 -6.68 -27.35
CA TYR A 120 -9.57 -6.08 -28.51
C TYR A 120 -8.06 -6.18 -28.47
N GLU A 121 -7.47 -6.27 -27.28
CA GLU A 121 -6.03 -6.36 -27.08
C GLU A 121 -5.52 -7.79 -27.34
N ALA A 122 -6.21 -8.79 -26.82
CA ALA A 122 -5.78 -10.18 -26.86
C ALA A 122 -5.45 -10.77 -28.27
N PRO A 123 -6.14 -10.42 -29.38
CA PRO A 123 -5.81 -10.97 -30.69
C PRO A 123 -4.55 -10.39 -31.31
N ASN A 124 -4.12 -9.20 -30.89
CA ASN A 124 -3.06 -8.42 -31.53
C ASN A 124 -1.77 -8.36 -30.73
N ASP A 125 -1.83 -8.70 -29.43
CA ASP A 125 -0.69 -8.57 -28.54
C ASP A 125 0.11 -9.89 -28.50
N LYS A 126 1.19 -9.94 -29.28
CA LYS A 126 2.18 -10.99 -29.16
C LYS A 126 3.18 -10.61 -28.07
N VAL A 127 3.18 -11.33 -26.97
CA VAL A 127 4.24 -11.21 -25.97
C VAL A 127 5.49 -11.90 -26.52
N LEU A 128 6.49 -11.10 -26.88
CA LEU A 128 7.81 -11.60 -27.28
C LEU A 128 8.57 -12.03 -26.01
N VAL A 129 9.05 -13.27 -25.99
CA VAL A 129 9.73 -13.81 -24.80
C VAL A 129 11.25 -13.63 -24.92
N TRP A 130 11.89 -14.29 -25.88
CA TRP A 130 13.33 -14.24 -26.11
C TRP A 130 13.61 -13.65 -27.50
N PRO A 131 14.55 -12.68 -27.66
CA PRO A 131 15.35 -12.02 -26.60
C PRO A 131 14.68 -10.77 -25.98
N ASP A 132 13.55 -10.33 -26.48
CA ASP A 132 12.96 -9.00 -26.20
C ASP A 132 12.62 -8.83 -24.71
N LEU A 133 11.93 -9.81 -24.10
CA LEU A 133 11.60 -9.76 -22.67
C LEU A 133 12.85 -9.69 -21.81
N VAL A 134 13.89 -10.46 -22.15
CA VAL A 134 15.14 -10.48 -21.39
C VAL A 134 15.85 -9.13 -21.43
N TYR A 135 15.80 -8.40 -22.55
CA TYR A 135 16.35 -7.05 -22.63
C TYR A 135 15.56 -6.06 -21.76
N VAL A 136 14.24 -6.15 -21.75
CA VAL A 136 13.40 -5.30 -20.89
C VAL A 136 13.68 -5.57 -19.41
N GLU A 137 13.79 -6.85 -19.04
CA GLU A 137 14.12 -7.26 -17.66
C GLU A 137 15.53 -6.78 -17.25
N LEU A 138 16.53 -6.90 -18.14
CA LEU A 138 17.89 -6.41 -17.88
C LEU A 138 17.92 -4.88 -17.70
N ILE A 139 17.23 -4.14 -18.55
CA ILE A 139 17.15 -2.68 -18.43
C ILE A 139 16.48 -2.30 -17.10
N SER A 140 15.38 -2.96 -16.75
CA SER A 140 14.67 -2.74 -15.50
C SER A 140 15.56 -3.04 -14.29
N LEU A 141 16.32 -4.14 -14.34
CA LEU A 141 17.28 -4.52 -13.30
C LEU A 141 18.37 -3.46 -13.11
N ILE A 142 18.96 -2.97 -14.22
CA ILE A 142 20.01 -1.94 -14.17
C ILE A 142 19.46 -0.64 -13.59
N LEU A 143 18.30 -0.19 -14.06
CA LEU A 143 17.68 1.07 -13.58
C LEU A 143 17.31 0.96 -12.10
N PHE A 144 16.71 -0.18 -11.69
CA PHE A 144 16.35 -0.38 -10.30
C PHE A 144 17.58 -0.51 -9.38
N SER A 145 18.63 -1.20 -9.84
CA SER A 145 19.90 -1.28 -9.09
C SER A 145 20.56 0.09 -8.93
N ALA A 146 20.59 0.91 -9.97
CA ALA A 146 21.09 2.29 -9.89
C ALA A 146 20.26 3.13 -8.90
N PHE A 147 18.94 3.02 -8.96
CA PHE A 147 18.05 3.67 -8.01
C PHE A 147 18.34 3.24 -6.57
N MET A 148 18.47 1.93 -6.31
CA MET A 148 18.76 1.41 -4.97
C MET A 148 20.12 1.85 -4.44
N LEU A 149 21.14 1.96 -5.29
CA LEU A 149 22.45 2.51 -4.91
C LEU A 149 22.36 3.99 -4.49
N ILE A 150 21.69 4.82 -5.29
CA ILE A 150 21.46 6.23 -4.97
C ILE A 150 20.67 6.36 -3.66
N TRP A 151 19.64 5.54 -3.49
CA TRP A 151 18.82 5.49 -2.29
C TRP A 151 19.62 5.15 -1.04
N SER A 152 20.45 4.11 -1.10
CA SER A 152 21.25 3.65 0.04
C SER A 152 22.32 4.65 0.46
N ILE A 153 22.82 5.46 -0.48
CA ILE A 153 23.76 6.56 -0.19
C ILE A 153 23.02 7.75 0.43
N GLY A 154 21.85 8.10 -0.11
CA GLY A 154 21.08 9.27 0.32
C GLY A 154 20.32 9.06 1.63
N LEU A 155 19.96 7.83 1.95
CA LEU A 155 19.19 7.46 3.15
C LEU A 155 19.91 6.32 3.91
N PRO A 156 21.02 6.60 4.59
CA PRO A 156 21.79 5.58 5.28
C PRO A 156 20.99 4.99 6.46
N ALA A 157 21.04 3.69 6.63
CA ALA A 157 20.51 3.03 7.82
C ALA A 157 21.30 3.49 9.07
N PRO A 158 20.64 3.78 10.21
CA PRO A 158 21.35 4.08 11.44
C PRO A 158 22.14 2.85 11.88
N LEU A 159 23.43 3.06 12.19
CA LEU A 159 24.28 2.04 12.78
C LEU A 159 24.05 2.04 14.31
N GLU A 160 23.96 0.86 14.87
CA GLU A 160 23.99 0.66 16.31
C GLU A 160 25.44 0.73 16.84
N GLU A 161 25.59 0.71 18.16
CA GLU A 161 26.89 0.66 18.81
C GLU A 161 27.67 -0.61 18.37
N PRO A 162 29.01 -0.57 18.41
CA PRO A 162 29.83 -1.75 18.10
C PRO A 162 29.42 -2.96 18.95
N ALA A 163 29.39 -4.14 18.33
CA ALA A 163 29.01 -5.36 19.02
C ALA A 163 29.89 -5.61 20.27
N ASN A 164 29.23 -5.73 21.41
CA ASN A 164 29.85 -6.10 22.68
C ASN A 164 29.39 -7.50 23.08
N PRO A 165 30.25 -8.53 23.11
CA PRO A 165 29.85 -9.90 23.41
C PRO A 165 29.39 -10.08 24.87
N SER A 166 29.70 -9.14 25.78
CA SER A 166 29.32 -9.17 27.17
C SER A 166 28.03 -8.45 27.49
N GLU A 167 27.49 -7.65 26.57
CA GLU A 167 26.28 -6.86 26.80
C GLU A 167 25.33 -6.97 25.59
N SER A 168 24.07 -7.29 25.86
CA SER A 168 23.01 -7.20 24.85
C SER A 168 22.44 -5.79 24.83
N PRO A 169 22.15 -5.21 23.63
CA PRO A 169 21.41 -3.96 23.55
C PRO A 169 20.09 -4.05 24.34
N ASN A 170 19.86 -3.12 25.28
CA ASN A 170 18.64 -3.13 26.06
C ASN A 170 17.96 -1.74 26.00
N PRO A 171 16.75 -1.67 25.45
CA PRO A 171 15.94 -2.77 24.97
C PRO A 171 16.24 -3.15 23.51
N ALA A 172 16.52 -4.42 23.26
CA ALA A 172 16.53 -4.98 21.90
C ALA A 172 15.08 -5.14 21.43
N LYS A 173 14.56 -4.16 20.69
CA LYS A 173 13.20 -4.18 20.17
C LYS A 173 13.23 -4.48 18.66
N ALA A 174 12.39 -5.44 18.23
CA ALA A 174 12.15 -5.65 16.82
C ALA A 174 11.48 -4.40 16.21
N PRO A 175 11.72 -4.12 14.91
CA PRO A 175 10.99 -3.10 14.19
C PRO A 175 9.47 -3.30 14.29
N TRP A 176 8.72 -2.20 14.35
CA TRP A 176 7.27 -2.23 14.59
C TRP A 176 6.47 -3.07 13.56
N TYR A 177 6.96 -3.21 12.34
CA TYR A 177 6.30 -4.01 11.31
C TYR A 177 6.37 -5.53 11.55
N PHE A 178 7.21 -5.98 12.47
CA PHE A 178 7.22 -7.38 12.95
C PHE A 178 6.29 -7.63 14.13
N LEU A 179 5.68 -6.60 14.71
CA LEU A 179 4.81 -6.78 15.90
C LEU A 179 3.64 -7.74 15.61
N GLY A 180 3.07 -7.72 14.42
CA GLY A 180 2.02 -8.64 14.03
C GLY A 180 2.46 -10.12 14.04
N LEU A 181 3.67 -10.39 13.53
CA LEU A 181 4.28 -11.73 13.57
C LEU A 181 4.60 -12.16 15.01
N GLN A 182 5.12 -11.25 15.82
CA GLN A 182 5.39 -11.51 17.24
C GLN A 182 4.12 -11.85 18.01
N GLU A 183 3.03 -11.14 17.75
CA GLU A 183 1.73 -11.39 18.36
C GLU A 183 1.17 -12.75 17.92
N MET A 184 1.31 -13.13 16.66
CA MET A 184 0.91 -14.46 16.19
C MET A 184 1.69 -15.59 16.88
N LEU A 185 2.97 -15.38 17.20
CA LEU A 185 3.80 -16.35 17.92
C LEU A 185 3.36 -16.59 19.37
N VAL A 186 2.55 -15.68 19.95
CA VAL A 186 1.97 -15.87 21.29
C VAL A 186 0.85 -16.92 21.26
N TYR A 187 0.10 -17.01 20.15
CA TYR A 187 -1.11 -17.84 20.06
C TYR A 187 -0.90 -19.11 19.23
N PHE A 188 0.06 -19.13 18.33
CA PHE A 188 0.29 -20.22 17.39
C PHE A 188 1.70 -20.78 17.51
N ASP A 189 1.84 -22.05 17.14
CA ASP A 189 3.14 -22.68 17.01
C ASP A 189 4.07 -21.89 16.06
N PRO A 190 5.38 -21.80 16.34
CA PRO A 190 6.32 -21.02 15.51
C PRO A 190 6.33 -21.40 14.03
N TRP A 191 6.14 -22.69 13.71
CA TRP A 191 6.04 -23.14 12.33
C TRP A 191 4.79 -22.57 11.64
N TYR A 192 3.67 -22.58 12.34
CA TYR A 192 2.42 -22.06 11.80
C TYR A 192 2.44 -20.53 11.67
N ALA A 193 2.86 -19.83 12.72
CA ALA A 193 2.92 -18.38 12.76
C ALA A 193 4.02 -17.77 11.86
N GLY A 194 5.19 -18.44 11.77
CA GLY A 194 6.35 -17.92 11.07
C GLY A 194 6.48 -18.35 9.61
N VAL A 195 5.84 -19.45 9.21
CA VAL A 195 5.94 -20.00 7.84
C VAL A 195 4.59 -20.05 7.17
N VAL A 196 3.62 -20.77 7.77
CA VAL A 196 2.34 -21.04 7.08
C VAL A 196 1.54 -19.76 6.88
N LEU A 197 1.27 -18.99 7.95
CA LEU A 197 0.47 -17.77 7.86
C LEU A 197 1.11 -16.69 6.96
N PRO A 198 2.42 -16.40 7.03
CA PRO A 198 3.03 -15.41 6.15
C PRO A 198 3.13 -15.82 4.68
N THR A 199 2.93 -17.10 4.36
CA THR A 199 3.00 -17.61 2.97
C THR A 199 1.67 -17.43 2.23
N PHE A 200 0.56 -17.29 2.94
CA PHE A 200 -0.78 -17.00 2.40
C PHE A 200 -1.05 -15.51 2.30
#